data_861a0be6320f0ea14b689bc330f4a78a
#
_entry.id   861a0be6320f0ea14b689bc330f4a78a
#
_cell.length_a   1.000
_cell.length_b   1.000
_cell.length_c   1.000
_cell.angle_alpha   90.00
_cell.angle_beta   90.00
_cell.angle_gamma   90.00
#
_symmetry.space_group_name_H-M   'P 1'
#
loop_
_entity.id
_entity.type
_entity.pdbx_description
1 polymer ?
#
loop_
_entity_poly.entity_id
_entity_poly.type
_entity_poly.pdbx_seq_one_letter_code
_entity_poly.pdbx_strand_id
1 'polypeptide(L)'
;MLKTLLTIAIVSAGYLAIAKPLWISTPQVVAQAQNTDAKVTQVKVTGAPNDYTFAVTIDSPDTGCDRYADWWEVITPEGELLYRRVLLHSHVDEQPFERSGSPVAIEPQQEVIVRVHMSSDGYSRFARQGTAASEFAAVTLAEEFANNLESVEPLPQNCAF
;
A
#
# COMPACT_ATOMS: atom_id res chain seq x y z
N MET A 1 25.13 -99.02 10.82
CA MET A 1 25.13 -98.00 11.87
C MET A 1 25.44 -96.65 11.21
N LEU A 2 24.46 -95.87 10.87
CA LEU A 2 24.60 -94.59 10.15
C LEU A 2 24.37 -93.45 11.14
N LYS A 3 25.39 -92.63 11.42
CA LYS A 3 25.32 -91.48 12.30
C LYS A 3 24.96 -90.27 11.44
N THR A 4 23.76 -89.81 11.63
CA THR A 4 23.27 -88.54 10.98
C THR A 4 23.79 -87.33 11.78
N LEU A 5 24.59 -86.49 11.14
CA LEU A 5 25.04 -85.21 11.69
C LEU A 5 24.00 -84.10 11.32
N LEU A 6 23.43 -83.50 12.38
CA LEU A 6 22.48 -82.41 12.25
C LEU A 6 23.24 -81.08 12.25
N THR A 7 23.25 -80.38 11.12
CA THR A 7 23.90 -79.07 10.99
C THR A 7 22.87 -78.00 11.33
N ILE A 8 23.14 -77.24 12.40
CA ILE A 8 22.32 -76.08 12.79
C ILE A 8 22.82 -74.82 12.01
N ALA A 9 22.01 -74.29 11.15
CA ALA A 9 22.28 -73.03 10.49
C ALA A 9 21.81 -71.85 11.39
N ILE A 10 22.74 -71.05 11.84
CA ILE A 10 22.45 -69.81 12.59
C ILE A 10 22.15 -68.72 11.57
N VAL A 11 20.88 -68.25 11.48
CA VAL A 11 20.46 -67.11 10.68
C VAL A 11 20.68 -65.89 11.55
N SER A 12 21.70 -65.10 11.25
CA SER A 12 21.93 -63.79 11.85
C SER A 12 21.03 -62.72 11.16
N ALA A 13 19.99 -62.27 11.87
CA ALA A 13 19.15 -61.17 11.43
C ALA A 13 19.92 -59.85 11.59
N GLY A 14 20.41 -59.29 10.46
CA GLY A 14 21.01 -57.98 10.43
C GLY A 14 19.93 -56.88 10.54
N TYR A 15 19.92 -56.16 11.65
CA TYR A 15 19.10 -54.97 11.81
C TYR A 15 19.69 -53.81 10.95
N LEU A 16 19.06 -53.50 9.82
CA LEU A 16 19.33 -52.27 9.09
C LEU A 16 18.73 -51.10 9.88
N ALA A 17 19.56 -50.33 10.56
CA ALA A 17 19.14 -49.06 11.15
C ALA A 17 18.89 -48.02 10.05
N ILE A 18 17.63 -47.78 9.72
CA ILE A 18 17.23 -46.70 8.81
C ILE A 18 17.39 -45.37 9.58
N ALA A 19 18.48 -44.66 9.32
CA ALA A 19 18.65 -43.29 9.83
C ALA A 19 17.60 -42.39 9.19
N LYS A 20 16.70 -41.80 10.01
CA LYS A 20 15.74 -40.78 9.57
C LYS A 20 16.52 -39.53 9.23
N PRO A 21 16.32 -38.91 8.02
CA PRO A 21 16.94 -37.65 7.71
C PRO A 21 16.39 -36.57 8.66
N LEU A 22 17.28 -35.91 9.38
CA LEU A 22 16.98 -34.70 10.13
C LEU A 22 16.70 -33.58 9.10
N TRP A 23 15.42 -33.29 8.88
CA TRP A 23 15.03 -32.10 8.14
C TRP A 23 15.41 -30.88 8.98
N ILE A 24 16.57 -30.29 8.66
CA ILE A 24 16.95 -28.97 9.17
C ILE A 24 16.05 -27.99 8.44
N SER A 25 14.96 -27.57 9.10
CA SER A 25 14.16 -26.42 8.63
C SER A 25 15.04 -25.19 8.75
N THR A 26 15.63 -24.74 7.64
CA THR A 26 16.21 -23.40 7.57
C THR A 26 15.10 -22.39 7.83
N PRO A 27 15.29 -21.42 8.76
CA PRO A 27 14.31 -20.37 8.92
C PRO A 27 14.20 -19.62 7.57
N GLN A 28 13.07 -19.74 6.91
CA GLN A 28 12.76 -18.88 5.79
C GLN A 28 12.57 -17.47 6.36
N VAL A 29 13.53 -16.61 6.10
CA VAL A 29 13.34 -15.16 6.23
C VAL A 29 12.27 -14.81 5.21
N VAL A 30 11.02 -14.72 5.66
CA VAL A 30 9.95 -14.14 4.87
C VAL A 30 10.36 -12.68 4.72
N ALA A 31 10.92 -12.32 3.56
CA ALA A 31 11.08 -10.93 3.19
C ALA A 31 9.68 -10.33 3.25
N GLN A 32 9.45 -9.47 4.23
CA GLN A 32 8.24 -8.66 4.27
C GLN A 32 8.29 -7.85 2.96
N ALA A 33 7.33 -8.09 2.08
CA ALA A 33 7.13 -7.24 0.92
C ALA A 33 6.98 -5.82 1.47
N GLN A 34 7.97 -4.98 1.23
CA GLN A 34 7.88 -3.56 1.56
C GLN A 34 6.67 -3.05 0.78
N ASN A 35 5.71 -2.49 1.51
CA ASN A 35 4.54 -1.86 0.89
C ASN A 35 5.08 -0.68 0.07
N THR A 36 5.23 -0.89 -1.24
CA THR A 36 5.79 0.11 -2.15
C THR A 36 4.74 1.11 -2.63
N ASP A 37 3.49 0.91 -2.22
CA ASP A 37 2.38 1.75 -2.66
C ASP A 37 2.17 2.92 -1.70
N ALA A 38 2.04 4.12 -2.24
CA ALA A 38 1.58 5.27 -1.48
C ALA A 38 0.15 5.04 -0.98
N LYS A 39 -0.21 5.65 0.15
CA LYS A 39 -1.56 5.58 0.70
C LYS A 39 -1.94 6.84 1.45
N VAL A 40 -3.22 7.20 1.38
CA VAL A 40 -3.82 8.18 2.28
C VAL A 40 -4.13 7.47 3.60
N THR A 41 -3.48 7.89 4.69
CA THR A 41 -3.63 7.26 6.00
C THR A 41 -4.65 7.97 6.88
N GLN A 42 -4.82 9.29 6.71
CA GLN A 42 -5.79 10.09 7.44
C GLN A 42 -6.28 11.27 6.60
N VAL A 43 -7.53 11.66 6.80
CA VAL A 43 -8.11 12.91 6.30
C VAL A 43 -8.82 13.59 7.45
N LYS A 44 -8.50 14.86 7.69
CA LYS A 44 -9.20 15.75 8.62
C LYS A 44 -9.80 16.89 7.83
N VAL A 45 -11.05 17.24 8.11
CA VAL A 45 -11.76 18.32 7.42
C VAL A 45 -12.16 19.38 8.45
N THR A 46 -11.92 20.64 8.12
CA THR A 46 -12.32 21.81 8.91
C THR A 46 -12.88 22.89 7.99
N GLY A 47 -13.65 23.81 8.53
CA GLY A 47 -14.23 24.89 7.74
C GLY A 47 -15.76 24.83 7.67
N ALA A 48 -16.32 25.33 6.59
CA ALA A 48 -17.75 25.46 6.36
C ALA A 48 -18.15 24.95 4.96
N PRO A 49 -19.42 24.71 4.68
CA PRO A 49 -19.90 24.30 3.36
C PRO A 49 -19.31 25.17 2.24
N ASN A 50 -18.81 24.52 1.20
CA ASN A 50 -18.13 25.13 0.05
C ASN A 50 -16.80 25.86 0.33
N ASP A 51 -16.30 25.79 1.57
CA ASP A 51 -15.03 26.39 2.00
C ASP A 51 -14.31 25.51 3.01
N TYR A 52 -14.16 24.21 2.68
CA TYR A 52 -13.47 23.28 3.57
C TYR A 52 -11.97 23.28 3.31
N THR A 53 -11.23 23.08 4.41
CA THR A 53 -9.80 22.73 4.39
C THR A 53 -9.64 21.26 4.70
N PHE A 54 -8.96 20.56 3.80
CA PHE A 54 -8.58 19.17 3.98
C PHE A 54 -7.12 19.07 4.42
N ALA A 55 -6.85 18.45 5.56
CA ALA A 55 -5.50 18.06 5.97
C ALA A 55 -5.35 16.55 5.72
N VAL A 56 -4.50 16.21 4.77
CA VAL A 56 -4.33 14.85 4.26
C VAL A 56 -2.98 14.31 4.70
N THR A 57 -2.99 13.19 5.42
CA THR A 57 -1.77 12.46 5.82
C THR A 57 -1.51 11.35 4.82
N ILE A 58 -0.31 11.36 4.27
CA ILE A 58 0.17 10.45 3.22
C ILE A 58 1.38 9.67 3.76
N ASP A 59 1.39 8.38 3.51
CA ASP A 59 2.55 7.51 3.65
C ASP A 59 2.94 7.05 2.25
N SER A 60 4.11 7.49 1.77
CA SER A 60 4.57 7.25 0.41
C SER A 60 6.03 6.82 0.36
N PRO A 61 6.40 5.95 -0.58
CA PRO A 61 7.77 5.46 -0.72
C PRO A 61 8.64 6.42 -1.54
N ASP A 62 8.66 7.70 -1.11
CA ASP A 62 9.44 8.73 -1.77
C ASP A 62 10.95 8.41 -1.73
N THR A 63 11.64 8.62 -2.85
CA THR A 63 13.10 8.41 -2.96
C THR A 63 13.86 9.64 -3.49
N GLY A 64 13.15 10.73 -3.74
CA GLY A 64 13.65 11.95 -4.37
C GLY A 64 12.72 12.41 -5.48
N CYS A 65 13.16 13.36 -6.30
CA CYS A 65 12.33 13.91 -7.37
C CYS A 65 11.97 12.92 -8.48
N ASP A 66 12.70 11.83 -8.61
CA ASP A 66 12.39 10.79 -9.61
C ASP A 66 11.18 9.92 -9.22
N ARG A 67 10.93 9.85 -7.91
CA ARG A 67 9.79 9.08 -7.37
C ARG A 67 9.32 9.69 -6.06
N TYR A 68 8.18 10.36 -6.09
CA TYR A 68 7.55 11.01 -4.92
C TYR A 68 6.05 11.16 -5.13
N ALA A 69 5.31 11.37 -4.02
CA ALA A 69 3.93 11.78 -4.07
C ALA A 69 3.86 13.22 -4.60
N ASP A 70 3.35 13.40 -5.80
CA ASP A 70 3.37 14.70 -6.50
C ASP A 70 2.05 15.46 -6.42
N TRP A 71 0.93 14.79 -6.09
CA TRP A 71 -0.31 15.43 -5.62
C TRP A 71 -1.20 14.47 -4.82
N TRP A 72 -2.11 15.07 -4.09
CA TRP A 72 -3.31 14.40 -3.63
C TRP A 72 -4.54 15.17 -4.15
N GLU A 73 -5.67 14.46 -4.26
CA GLU A 73 -6.88 15.05 -4.81
C GLU A 73 -8.13 14.55 -4.10
N VAL A 74 -9.18 15.39 -4.19
CA VAL A 74 -10.55 15.09 -3.78
C VAL A 74 -11.38 14.91 -5.04
N ILE A 75 -12.05 13.78 -5.16
CA ILE A 75 -12.86 13.42 -6.33
C ILE A 75 -14.24 12.91 -5.87
N THR A 76 -15.21 12.94 -6.76
CA THR A 76 -16.51 12.30 -6.52
C THR A 76 -16.40 10.77 -6.64
N PRO A 77 -17.37 9.99 -6.13
CA PRO A 77 -17.43 8.54 -6.36
C PRO A 77 -17.54 8.16 -7.85
N GLU A 78 -17.97 9.08 -8.71
CA GLU A 78 -18.06 8.92 -10.17
C GLU A 78 -16.74 9.26 -10.88
N GLY A 79 -15.73 9.77 -10.14
CA GLY A 79 -14.40 10.09 -10.68
C GLY A 79 -14.28 11.52 -11.25
N GLU A 80 -15.08 12.48 -10.79
CA GLU A 80 -14.94 13.88 -11.16
C GLU A 80 -13.98 14.60 -10.20
N LEU A 81 -13.04 15.40 -10.72
CA LEU A 81 -12.09 16.17 -9.93
C LEU A 81 -12.77 17.35 -9.26
N LEU A 82 -12.73 17.42 -7.93
CA LEU A 82 -13.23 18.55 -7.14
C LEU A 82 -12.10 19.47 -6.66
N TYR A 83 -10.96 18.89 -6.30
CA TYR A 83 -9.80 19.62 -5.81
C TYR A 83 -8.52 18.81 -6.00
N ARG A 84 -7.41 19.50 -6.32
CA ARG A 84 -6.08 18.91 -6.33
C ARG A 84 -5.07 19.80 -5.64
N ARG A 85 -4.28 19.20 -4.75
CA ARG A 85 -3.14 19.82 -4.09
C ARG A 85 -1.85 19.27 -4.70
N VAL A 86 -1.19 20.04 -5.54
CA VAL A 86 0.14 19.71 -6.07
C VAL A 86 1.18 19.82 -4.95
N LEU A 87 2.03 18.81 -4.85
CA LEU A 87 3.16 18.72 -3.92
C LEU A 87 4.45 19.04 -4.71
N LEU A 88 5.25 19.97 -4.21
CA LEU A 88 6.34 20.55 -4.98
C LEU A 88 7.69 19.86 -4.76
N HIS A 89 7.79 18.97 -3.78
CA HIS A 89 9.03 18.28 -3.44
C HIS A 89 8.76 16.91 -2.81
N SER A 90 9.80 16.08 -2.83
CA SER A 90 9.80 14.76 -2.19
C SER A 90 9.90 14.88 -0.67
N HIS A 91 9.29 13.93 0.06
CA HIS A 91 9.23 13.87 1.52
C HIS A 91 9.96 12.63 2.05
N VAL A 92 11.18 12.35 1.57
CA VAL A 92 11.96 11.13 1.91
C VAL A 92 12.11 10.95 3.41
N ASP A 93 12.43 12.02 4.13
CA ASP A 93 12.73 12.00 5.57
C ASP A 93 11.55 12.39 6.47
N GLU A 94 10.36 12.60 5.89
CA GLU A 94 9.17 13.11 6.60
C GLU A 94 7.97 12.16 6.42
N GLN A 95 8.14 10.88 6.64
CA GLN A 95 7.07 9.90 6.43
C GLN A 95 6.47 9.41 7.77
N PRO A 96 5.13 9.29 7.88
CA PRO A 96 4.13 9.88 7.00
C PRO A 96 4.06 11.41 7.14
N PHE A 97 3.74 12.13 6.09
CA PHE A 97 3.62 13.58 6.11
C PHE A 97 2.17 14.05 5.94
N GLU A 98 1.85 15.25 6.45
CA GLU A 98 0.54 15.88 6.31
C GLU A 98 0.66 17.19 5.49
N ARG A 99 -0.21 17.36 4.50
CA ARG A 99 -0.34 18.60 3.73
C ARG A 99 -1.80 19.00 3.61
N SER A 100 -2.06 20.29 3.84
CA SER A 100 -3.40 20.85 3.75
C SER A 100 -3.67 21.49 2.41
N GLY A 101 -4.94 21.55 2.02
CA GLY A 101 -5.42 22.22 0.84
C GLY A 101 -6.82 22.79 1.02
N SER A 102 -7.04 23.97 0.45
CA SER A 102 -8.31 24.71 0.50
C SER A 102 -8.37 25.78 -0.61
N PRO A 103 -9.57 26.31 -0.94
CA PRO A 103 -10.87 25.82 -0.52
C PRO A 103 -11.29 24.57 -1.28
N VAL A 104 -11.92 23.63 -0.62
CA VAL A 104 -12.60 22.50 -1.25
C VAL A 104 -14.10 22.76 -1.19
N ALA A 105 -14.70 22.98 -2.38
CA ALA A 105 -16.10 23.39 -2.51
C ALA A 105 -17.01 22.15 -2.60
N ILE A 106 -17.41 21.64 -1.43
CA ILE A 106 -18.35 20.51 -1.31
C ILE A 106 -19.42 20.81 -0.27
N GLU A 107 -20.54 20.08 -0.36
CA GLU A 107 -21.58 20.10 0.68
C GLU A 107 -21.22 19.17 1.85
N PRO A 108 -21.76 19.41 3.08
CA PRO A 108 -21.39 18.64 4.27
C PRO A 108 -21.59 17.13 4.15
N GLN A 109 -22.62 16.69 3.44
CA GLN A 109 -22.99 15.28 3.25
C GLN A 109 -22.55 14.73 1.89
N GLN A 110 -21.86 15.54 1.08
CA GLN A 110 -21.35 15.09 -0.21
C GLN A 110 -20.26 14.03 0.02
N GLU A 111 -20.47 12.85 -0.52
CA GLU A 111 -19.48 11.77 -0.47
C GLU A 111 -18.33 12.08 -1.43
N VAL A 112 -17.11 11.94 -0.93
CA VAL A 112 -15.88 12.16 -1.71
C VAL A 112 -14.84 11.11 -1.39
N ILE A 113 -13.94 10.93 -2.36
CA ILE A 113 -12.75 10.08 -2.24
C ILE A 113 -11.52 10.98 -2.22
N VAL A 114 -10.59 10.69 -1.31
CA VAL A 114 -9.27 11.34 -1.25
C VAL A 114 -8.21 10.30 -1.59
N ARG A 115 -7.45 10.54 -2.66
CA ARG A 115 -6.37 9.66 -3.13
C ARG A 115 -5.09 10.42 -3.38
N VAL A 116 -3.98 9.70 -3.50
CA VAL A 116 -2.64 10.21 -3.79
C VAL A 116 -2.14 9.68 -5.13
N HIS A 117 -1.34 10.47 -5.82
CA HIS A 117 -0.63 10.12 -7.04
C HIS A 117 0.87 10.15 -6.81
N MET A 118 1.59 9.27 -7.49
CA MET A 118 3.05 9.18 -7.51
C MET A 118 3.59 9.52 -8.89
N SER A 119 4.63 10.34 -8.94
CA SER A 119 5.23 10.84 -10.19
C SER A 119 5.69 9.73 -11.16
N SER A 120 6.03 8.54 -10.65
CA SER A 120 6.50 7.41 -11.45
C SER A 120 5.51 6.26 -11.56
N ASP A 121 4.58 6.14 -10.61
CA ASP A 121 3.76 4.93 -10.44
C ASP A 121 2.27 5.19 -10.72
N GLY A 122 1.86 6.46 -10.93
CA GLY A 122 0.47 6.84 -11.14
C GLY A 122 -0.35 6.86 -9.84
N TYR A 123 -1.66 6.66 -9.96
CA TYR A 123 -2.56 6.70 -8.82
C TYR A 123 -2.44 5.50 -7.89
N SER A 124 -2.34 5.80 -6.59
CA SER A 124 -2.52 4.77 -5.57
C SER A 124 -3.97 4.31 -5.50
N ARG A 125 -4.15 3.01 -5.29
CA ARG A 125 -5.47 2.41 -5.02
C ARG A 125 -5.91 2.56 -3.57
N PHE A 126 -5.00 2.87 -2.65
CA PHE A 126 -5.26 2.97 -1.20
C PHE A 126 -5.70 4.38 -0.82
N ALA A 127 -6.99 4.60 -0.86
CA ALA A 127 -7.64 5.89 -0.68
C ALA A 127 -8.47 5.95 0.61
N ARG A 128 -9.09 7.11 0.86
CA ARG A 128 -10.06 7.35 1.91
C ARG A 128 -11.35 7.87 1.31
N GLN A 129 -12.49 7.39 1.81
CA GLN A 129 -13.82 7.81 1.38
C GLN A 129 -14.65 8.25 2.58
N GLY A 130 -15.37 9.35 2.45
CA GLY A 130 -16.20 9.92 3.51
C GLY A 130 -16.85 11.23 3.09
N THR A 131 -17.33 11.99 4.07
CA THR A 131 -17.94 13.30 3.89
C THR A 131 -17.32 14.33 4.82
N ALA A 132 -17.54 15.62 4.60
CA ALA A 132 -17.07 16.65 5.53
C ALA A 132 -17.73 16.53 6.93
N ALA A 133 -18.88 15.88 7.03
CA ALA A 133 -19.62 15.68 8.28
C ALA A 133 -19.40 14.30 8.93
N SER A 134 -18.56 13.44 8.34
CA SER A 134 -18.28 12.08 8.85
C SER A 134 -16.80 11.74 8.79
N GLU A 135 -16.40 10.64 9.44
CA GLU A 135 -15.06 10.11 9.33
C GLU A 135 -14.80 9.52 7.93
N PHE A 136 -13.52 9.55 7.53
CA PHE A 136 -13.03 8.95 6.30
C PHE A 136 -12.58 7.51 6.52
N ALA A 137 -13.29 6.55 5.92
CA ALA A 137 -12.94 5.14 5.95
C ALA A 137 -11.90 4.78 4.87
N ALA A 138 -11.08 3.76 5.13
CA ALA A 138 -10.18 3.22 4.12
C ALA A 138 -10.97 2.54 3.00
N VAL A 139 -10.57 2.79 1.74
CA VAL A 139 -11.13 2.15 0.55
C VAL A 139 -10.01 1.73 -0.39
N THR A 140 -10.23 0.64 -1.13
CA THR A 140 -9.35 0.20 -2.21
C THR A 140 -10.07 0.41 -3.54
N LEU A 141 -9.54 1.30 -4.36
CA LEU A 141 -10.09 1.64 -5.66
C LEU A 141 -9.77 0.57 -6.72
N ALA A 142 -10.56 0.53 -7.78
CA ALA A 142 -10.20 -0.22 -8.98
C ALA A 142 -8.94 0.39 -9.62
N GLU A 143 -8.13 -0.43 -10.29
CA GLU A 143 -6.84 -0.01 -10.87
C GLU A 143 -6.99 1.14 -11.89
N GLU A 144 -8.03 1.08 -12.70
CA GLU A 144 -8.30 2.07 -13.76
C GLU A 144 -9.25 3.21 -13.32
N PHE A 145 -9.57 3.29 -12.02
CA PHE A 145 -10.56 4.25 -11.55
C PHE A 145 -10.08 5.70 -11.75
N ALA A 146 -10.79 6.43 -12.63
CA ALA A 146 -10.57 7.84 -12.94
C ALA A 146 -9.10 8.18 -13.33
N ASN A 147 -8.40 7.29 -14.05
CA ASN A 147 -7.01 7.53 -14.48
C ASN A 147 -6.91 8.64 -15.54
N ASN A 148 -8.00 8.98 -16.23
CA ASN A 148 -8.06 10.12 -17.14
C ASN A 148 -7.75 11.47 -16.44
N LEU A 149 -7.81 11.53 -15.11
CA LEU A 149 -7.49 12.73 -14.35
C LEU A 149 -5.97 13.04 -14.30
N GLU A 150 -5.10 12.11 -14.67
CA GLU A 150 -3.65 12.35 -14.77
C GLU A 150 -3.28 13.49 -15.71
N SER A 151 -4.12 13.76 -16.71
CA SER A 151 -3.91 14.85 -17.68
C SER A 151 -4.71 16.11 -17.38
N VAL A 152 -5.43 16.17 -16.26
CA VAL A 152 -6.29 17.31 -15.89
C VAL A 152 -5.54 18.25 -14.94
N GLU A 153 -5.53 19.55 -15.26
CA GLU A 153 -4.94 20.59 -14.42
C GLU A 153 -5.66 20.72 -13.04
N PRO A 154 -4.94 21.17 -11.97
CA PRO A 154 -3.53 21.60 -11.98
C PRO A 154 -2.56 20.41 -11.94
N LEU A 155 -1.45 20.51 -12.67
CA LEU A 155 -0.40 19.52 -12.73
C LEU A 155 0.93 20.03 -12.13
N PRO A 156 1.80 19.18 -11.58
CA PRO A 156 3.12 19.58 -11.13
C PRO A 156 3.97 20.06 -12.34
N GLN A 157 4.70 21.15 -12.16
CA GLN A 157 5.58 21.66 -13.22
C GLN A 157 7.01 21.16 -13.04
N ASN A 158 7.50 21.13 -11.80
CA ASN A 158 8.83 20.66 -11.45
C ASN A 158 8.84 20.20 -9.98
N CYS A 159 9.73 19.26 -9.66
CA CYS A 159 10.07 18.96 -8.28
C CYS A 159 11.06 20.02 -7.77
N ALA A 160 10.73 20.69 -6.67
CA ALA A 160 11.62 21.61 -5.99
C ALA A 160 12.39 20.88 -4.88
N PHE A 161 13.56 21.37 -4.53
CA PHE A 161 14.42 20.85 -3.45
C PHE A 161 14.34 21.77 -2.23
#